data_b53ddeef6aed0d71ba9005ea0c89717e
#
_entry.id   b53ddeef6aed0d71ba9005ea0c89717e
#
_cell.length_a   1.000
_cell.length_b   1.000
_cell.length_c   1.000
_cell.angle_alpha   90.00
_cell.angle_beta   90.00
_cell.angle_gamma   90.00
#
_symmetry.space_group_name_H-M   'P 1'
#
loop_
_entity.id
_entity.type
_entity.pdbx_description
1 polymer ?
#
loop_
_entity_poly.entity_id
_entity_poly.type
_entity_poly.pdbx_seq_one_letter_code
_entity_poly.pdbx_strand_id
1 'polypeptide(L)'
;MRPESIEKRIMPLGQVCMEGDGCGIRTAGPGYKVAINSGSMSSASNEDQANKVQLSEGNVHTIEMKNEGVDGTMVFEPGVIMVSVGDTINFVLTDQLHNSASLPGMIPAGAEAWTGEINQEISITLDKEGVYVYNCTPHAMMAMVGVIQVGEATNINEIKSAASDLKSTFIMN
;
A
#
# COMPACT_ATOMS: atom_id res chain seq x y z
N MET A 1 5.60 17.96 41.47
CA MET A 1 5.80 16.51 41.29
C MET A 1 5.93 16.24 39.82
N ARG A 2 7.09 15.86 39.36
CA ARG A 2 7.35 15.52 37.96
C ARG A 2 7.17 14.00 37.79
N PRO A 3 6.52 13.47 36.73
CA PRO A 3 6.51 12.04 36.50
C PRO A 3 7.88 11.59 35.98
N GLU A 4 8.45 10.60 36.62
CA GLU A 4 9.69 9.95 36.22
C GLU A 4 9.49 9.15 34.94
N SER A 5 10.40 9.37 34.00
CA SER A 5 10.48 8.63 32.75
C SER A 5 10.94 7.20 33.03
N ILE A 6 10.15 6.22 32.66
CA ILE A 6 10.53 4.80 32.69
C ILE A 6 11.47 4.53 31.50
N GLU A 7 12.77 4.51 31.76
CA GLU A 7 13.76 4.01 30.81
C GLU A 7 13.68 2.49 30.71
N LYS A 8 13.25 1.98 29.55
CA LYS A 8 13.37 0.55 29.23
C LYS A 8 14.84 0.20 29.00
N ARG A 9 15.49 -0.42 29.98
CA ARG A 9 16.81 -1.04 29.80
C ARG A 9 16.65 -2.34 29.01
N ILE A 10 17.26 -2.39 27.83
CA ILE A 10 17.41 -3.62 27.05
C ILE A 10 18.51 -4.45 27.73
N MET A 11 18.15 -5.59 28.27
CA MET A 11 19.09 -6.56 28.83
C MET A 11 19.35 -7.70 27.85
N PRO A 12 20.58 -8.29 27.84
CA PRO A 12 20.91 -9.40 26.94
C PRO A 12 20.10 -10.66 27.31
N LEU A 13 19.83 -11.47 26.28
CA LEU A 13 19.06 -12.69 26.24
C LEU A 13 19.12 -13.52 27.55
N GLY A 14 18.00 -13.68 28.22
CA GLY A 14 17.82 -14.65 29.31
C GLY A 14 17.20 -14.14 30.61
N GLN A 15 16.87 -12.86 30.75
CA GLN A 15 16.24 -12.34 31.98
C GLN A 15 14.87 -11.76 31.71
N VAL A 16 13.85 -12.33 32.38
CA VAL A 16 12.50 -11.78 32.41
C VAL A 16 12.28 -11.21 33.80
N CYS A 17 12.07 -9.89 33.88
CA CYS A 17 11.68 -9.24 35.14
C CYS A 17 10.17 -8.96 35.10
N MET A 18 9.44 -9.44 36.09
CA MET A 18 8.04 -9.07 36.33
C MET A 18 7.97 -7.92 37.35
N GLU A 19 7.04 -7.02 37.14
CA GLU A 19 6.81 -5.87 38.04
C GLU A 19 6.42 -6.38 39.43
N GLY A 20 7.20 -5.99 40.45
CA GLY A 20 6.81 -6.13 41.84
C GLY A 20 7.81 -6.79 42.80
N ASP A 21 8.76 -7.60 42.32
CA ASP A 21 9.74 -8.27 43.17
C ASP A 21 11.14 -8.19 42.61
N GLY A 22 12.10 -7.91 43.48
CA GLY A 22 13.50 -7.68 43.14
C GLY A 22 14.11 -8.78 42.24
N CYS A 23 14.90 -8.33 41.28
CA CYS A 23 15.57 -9.14 40.27
C CYS A 23 16.52 -10.16 40.92
N GLY A 24 16.06 -11.41 41.12
CA GLY A 24 16.85 -12.50 41.64
C GLY A 24 17.19 -13.51 40.55
N ILE A 25 18.48 -13.87 40.45
CA ILE A 25 18.97 -14.92 39.57
C ILE A 25 18.50 -16.25 40.16
N ARG A 26 17.58 -16.96 39.49
CA ARG A 26 17.27 -18.34 39.81
C ARG A 26 18.02 -19.24 38.83
N THR A 27 18.98 -19.99 39.34
CA THR A 27 19.61 -21.09 38.59
C THR A 27 18.62 -22.25 38.47
N ALA A 28 18.31 -22.63 37.26
CA ALA A 28 17.47 -23.80 37.00
C ALA A 28 18.22 -25.06 37.36
N GLY A 29 17.67 -25.84 38.29
CA GLY A 29 18.16 -27.16 38.62
C GLY A 29 17.97 -28.20 37.48
N PRO A 30 18.68 -29.32 37.50
CA PRO A 30 18.62 -30.31 36.43
C PRO A 30 17.26 -31.04 36.46
N GLY A 31 16.45 -30.75 35.45
CA GLY A 31 15.16 -31.48 35.31
C GLY A 31 14.03 -30.72 34.59
N TYR A 32 14.23 -29.46 34.16
CA TYR A 32 13.18 -28.73 33.46
C TYR A 32 13.22 -29.03 31.96
N LYS A 33 12.25 -29.87 31.50
CA LYS A 33 12.02 -30.05 30.06
C LYS A 33 11.21 -28.86 29.54
N VAL A 34 11.85 -27.93 28.83
CA VAL A 34 11.14 -26.93 28.08
C VAL A 34 10.53 -27.59 26.85
N ALA A 35 9.23 -27.79 26.86
CA ALA A 35 8.48 -28.10 25.65
C ALA A 35 8.41 -26.84 24.80
N ILE A 36 9.21 -26.81 23.74
CA ILE A 36 9.06 -25.79 22.68
C ILE A 36 7.81 -26.19 21.91
N ASN A 37 6.68 -25.60 22.30
CA ASN A 37 5.48 -25.69 21.49
C ASN A 37 5.68 -24.70 20.36
N SER A 38 5.98 -25.20 19.15
CA SER A 38 5.96 -24.45 17.90
C SER A 38 4.50 -24.16 17.53
N GLY A 39 3.84 -23.39 18.38
CA GLY A 39 2.55 -22.80 18.10
C GLY A 39 2.79 -21.49 17.35
N SER A 40 2.47 -21.48 16.07
CA SER A 40 2.28 -20.31 15.26
C SER A 40 1.45 -19.28 16.05
N MET A 41 2.10 -18.25 16.58
CA MET A 41 1.38 -17.10 17.13
C MET A 41 0.98 -16.20 15.96
N SER A 42 -0.18 -16.50 15.40
CA SER A 42 -0.98 -15.55 14.65
C SER A 42 -1.50 -14.52 15.64
N SER A 43 -0.77 -13.44 15.85
CA SER A 43 -1.33 -12.24 16.48
C SER A 43 -2.09 -11.47 15.42
N ALA A 44 -3.35 -11.81 15.25
CA ALA A 44 -4.31 -10.97 14.56
C ALA A 44 -4.60 -9.74 15.43
N SER A 45 -3.87 -8.67 15.23
CA SER A 45 -4.32 -7.33 15.62
C SER A 45 -5.27 -6.83 14.55
N ASN A 46 -6.57 -6.92 14.83
CA ASN A 46 -7.63 -6.28 14.07
C ASN A 46 -7.61 -4.77 14.35
N GLU A 47 -6.71 -4.05 13.72
CA GLU A 47 -6.82 -2.58 13.59
C GLU A 47 -6.13 -2.18 12.29
N ASP A 48 -6.87 -1.50 11.40
CA ASP A 48 -6.57 -1.04 10.05
C ASP A 48 -6.95 -1.98 8.91
N GLN A 49 -8.25 -2.14 8.72
CA GLN A 49 -8.83 -2.66 7.47
C GLN A 49 -9.01 -1.55 6.41
N ALA A 50 -8.51 -0.36 6.63
CA ALA A 50 -8.70 0.77 5.72
C ALA A 50 -7.45 1.12 4.92
N ASN A 51 -6.79 0.19 4.32
CA ASN A 51 -5.84 0.39 3.21
C ASN A 51 -4.99 -0.86 2.98
N LYS A 52 -5.63 -1.94 2.57
CA LYS A 52 -4.87 -3.13 2.23
C LYS A 52 -4.19 -2.90 0.89
N VAL A 53 -3.01 -2.28 0.93
CA VAL A 53 -2.11 -2.25 -0.23
C VAL A 53 -1.75 -3.69 -0.56
N GLN A 54 -2.21 -4.19 -1.69
CA GLN A 54 -1.90 -5.53 -2.13
C GLN A 54 -0.47 -5.56 -2.66
N LEU A 55 0.42 -6.25 -1.94
CA LEU A 55 1.75 -6.56 -2.42
C LEU A 55 1.61 -7.68 -3.46
N SER A 56 1.98 -7.43 -4.70
CA SER A 56 1.91 -8.44 -5.75
C SER A 56 3.26 -9.13 -5.93
N GLU A 57 3.21 -10.43 -6.17
CA GLU A 57 4.38 -11.26 -6.44
C GLU A 57 4.52 -11.46 -7.97
N GLY A 58 5.62 -10.99 -8.53
CA GLY A 58 5.96 -11.21 -9.94
C GLY A 58 6.21 -9.91 -10.72
N ASN A 59 6.78 -10.05 -11.92
CA ASN A 59 7.17 -8.93 -12.77
C ASN A 59 6.03 -8.41 -13.66
N VAL A 60 4.88 -9.07 -13.67
CA VAL A 60 3.71 -8.69 -14.48
C VAL A 60 2.47 -8.70 -13.61
N HIS A 61 1.78 -7.58 -13.56
CA HIS A 61 0.62 -7.38 -12.72
C HIS A 61 -0.58 -7.02 -13.58
N THR A 62 -1.77 -7.46 -13.17
CA THR A 62 -3.01 -7.18 -13.89
C THR A 62 -3.89 -6.25 -13.07
N ILE A 63 -4.43 -5.23 -13.74
CA ILE A 63 -5.47 -4.35 -13.21
C ILE A 63 -6.66 -4.43 -14.14
N GLU A 64 -7.79 -4.88 -13.62
CA GLU A 64 -9.03 -4.99 -14.38
C GLU A 64 -9.78 -3.67 -14.41
N MET A 65 -10.38 -3.34 -15.55
CA MET A 65 -11.25 -2.17 -15.73
C MET A 65 -12.70 -2.63 -15.72
N LYS A 66 -13.45 -2.25 -14.68
CA LYS A 66 -14.75 -2.83 -14.36
C LYS A 66 -15.85 -1.77 -14.17
N ASN A 67 -17.06 -2.10 -14.63
CA ASN A 67 -18.25 -1.34 -14.29
C ASN A 67 -18.65 -1.54 -12.82
N GLU A 68 -18.43 -2.75 -12.29
CA GLU A 68 -18.75 -3.11 -10.92
C GLU A 68 -17.66 -4.02 -10.35
N GLY A 69 -17.11 -3.69 -9.20
CA GLY A 69 -16.08 -4.42 -8.48
C GLY A 69 -16.34 -4.43 -6.98
N VAL A 70 -15.38 -4.97 -6.22
CA VAL A 70 -15.51 -5.08 -4.75
C VAL A 70 -15.67 -3.71 -4.08
N ASP A 71 -14.99 -2.69 -4.59
CA ASP A 71 -14.95 -1.34 -4.00
C ASP A 71 -16.05 -0.41 -4.54
N GLY A 72 -16.92 -0.87 -5.42
CA GLY A 72 -18.02 -0.08 -5.95
C GLY A 72 -18.20 -0.17 -7.45
N THR A 73 -18.71 0.92 -8.04
CA THR A 73 -18.98 1.03 -9.48
C THR A 73 -17.92 1.88 -10.15
N MET A 74 -17.62 1.58 -11.43
CA MET A 74 -16.60 2.24 -12.24
C MET A 74 -15.25 2.23 -11.52
N VAL A 75 -14.63 1.05 -11.43
CA VAL A 75 -13.44 0.82 -10.64
C VAL A 75 -12.32 0.17 -11.44
N PHE A 76 -11.08 0.46 -11.04
CA PHE A 76 -9.93 -0.39 -11.33
C PHE A 76 -9.79 -1.43 -10.21
N GLU A 77 -9.51 -2.68 -10.53
CA GLU A 77 -9.35 -3.73 -9.54
C GLU A 77 -8.06 -4.54 -9.78
N PRO A 78 -7.09 -4.47 -8.86
CA PRO A 78 -7.09 -3.68 -7.63
C PRO A 78 -6.99 -2.16 -7.89
N GLY A 79 -7.64 -1.34 -7.04
CA GLY A 79 -7.59 0.13 -7.14
C GLY A 79 -6.26 0.72 -6.68
N VAL A 80 -5.53 0.02 -5.80
CA VAL A 80 -4.20 0.37 -5.32
C VAL A 80 -3.30 -0.85 -5.35
N ILE A 81 -2.08 -0.70 -5.92
CA ILE A 81 -1.09 -1.78 -5.99
C ILE A 81 0.32 -1.25 -5.70
N MET A 82 1.15 -2.06 -5.04
CA MET A 82 2.59 -1.82 -4.90
C MET A 82 3.37 -2.80 -5.76
N VAL A 83 4.34 -2.28 -6.48
CA VAL A 83 5.17 -3.03 -7.43
C VAL A 83 6.63 -2.61 -7.34
N SER A 84 7.51 -3.33 -8.02
CA SER A 84 8.94 -3.01 -8.11
C SER A 84 9.26 -2.22 -9.38
N VAL A 85 10.39 -1.52 -9.37
CA VAL A 85 10.92 -0.86 -10.58
C VAL A 85 11.19 -1.90 -11.66
N GLY A 86 10.70 -1.65 -12.87
CA GLY A 86 10.82 -2.53 -14.02
C GLY A 86 9.66 -3.51 -14.19
N ASP A 87 8.71 -3.53 -13.25
CA ASP A 87 7.50 -4.33 -13.38
C ASP A 87 6.57 -3.77 -14.46
N THR A 88 5.80 -4.66 -15.07
CA THR A 88 4.83 -4.33 -16.10
C THR A 88 3.41 -4.43 -15.55
N ILE A 89 2.62 -3.42 -15.82
CA ILE A 89 1.18 -3.38 -15.48
C ILE A 89 0.37 -3.60 -16.76
N ASN A 90 -0.48 -4.61 -16.74
CA ASN A 90 -1.45 -4.87 -17.78
C ASN A 90 -2.82 -4.37 -17.34
N PHE A 91 -3.34 -3.34 -18.01
CA PHE A 91 -4.72 -2.92 -17.83
C PHE A 91 -5.61 -3.73 -18.75
N VAL A 92 -6.45 -4.59 -18.15
CA VAL A 92 -7.30 -5.55 -18.86
C VAL A 92 -8.75 -5.03 -18.90
N LEU A 93 -9.35 -5.13 -20.08
CA LEU A 93 -10.71 -4.69 -20.31
C LEU A 93 -11.71 -5.80 -19.91
N THR A 94 -12.19 -5.76 -18.67
CA THR A 94 -13.26 -6.66 -18.20
C THR A 94 -14.62 -6.19 -18.70
N ASP A 95 -14.85 -4.88 -18.63
CA ASP A 95 -16.05 -4.24 -19.15
C ASP A 95 -15.71 -3.17 -20.19
N GLN A 96 -16.70 -2.83 -21.03
CA GLN A 96 -16.56 -1.86 -22.13
C GLN A 96 -16.57 -0.41 -21.63
N LEU A 97 -16.09 0.51 -22.48
CA LEU A 97 -16.06 1.97 -22.28
C LEU A 97 -15.03 2.45 -21.24
N HIS A 98 -14.00 1.65 -21.00
CA HIS A 98 -12.89 2.03 -20.14
C HIS A 98 -11.61 2.26 -20.92
N ASN A 99 -10.71 3.01 -20.30
CA ASN A 99 -9.30 3.13 -20.62
C ASN A 99 -8.49 3.40 -19.35
N SER A 100 -7.17 3.42 -19.48
CA SER A 100 -6.26 3.90 -18.44
C SER A 100 -5.40 5.04 -18.97
N ALA A 101 -5.35 6.14 -18.24
CA ALA A 101 -4.52 7.29 -18.56
C ALA A 101 -3.87 7.87 -17.30
N SER A 102 -2.57 8.11 -17.33
CA SER A 102 -1.86 8.76 -16.22
C SER A 102 -2.32 10.21 -16.06
N LEU A 103 -2.48 10.66 -14.80
CA LEU A 103 -2.87 12.04 -14.53
C LEU A 103 -1.67 12.99 -14.63
N PRO A 104 -1.79 14.11 -15.35
CA PRO A 104 -0.72 15.09 -15.46
C PRO A 104 -0.29 15.64 -14.10
N GLY A 105 1.02 15.65 -13.83
CA GLY A 105 1.58 16.13 -12.57
C GLY A 105 1.40 15.14 -11.39
N MET A 106 0.83 13.97 -11.64
CA MET A 106 0.61 12.94 -10.63
C MET A 106 1.36 11.62 -10.93
N ILE A 107 2.49 11.74 -11.59
CA ILE A 107 3.48 10.67 -11.81
C ILE A 107 4.87 11.17 -11.38
N PRO A 108 5.82 10.29 -11.10
CA PRO A 108 7.19 10.69 -10.73
C PRO A 108 7.86 11.55 -11.81
N ALA A 109 8.72 12.46 -11.40
CA ALA A 109 9.47 13.29 -12.33
C ALA A 109 10.33 12.44 -13.28
N GLY A 110 10.17 12.66 -14.58
CA GLY A 110 10.89 11.92 -15.62
C GLY A 110 10.34 10.52 -15.91
N ALA A 111 9.21 10.14 -15.32
CA ALA A 111 8.47 8.94 -15.73
C ALA A 111 7.71 9.19 -17.04
N GLU A 112 7.51 8.15 -17.81
CA GLU A 112 6.72 8.22 -19.04
C GLU A 112 5.23 8.24 -18.72
N ALA A 113 4.52 9.23 -19.28
CA ALA A 113 3.07 9.32 -19.19
C ALA A 113 2.42 8.40 -20.25
N TRP A 114 1.25 7.85 -19.92
CA TRP A 114 0.49 7.02 -20.85
C TRP A 114 -0.95 7.49 -21.01
N THR A 115 -1.53 7.19 -22.16
CA THR A 115 -2.95 7.34 -22.43
C THR A 115 -3.39 6.19 -23.33
N GLY A 116 -4.14 5.25 -22.76
CA GLY A 116 -4.73 4.15 -23.51
C GLY A 116 -5.98 4.61 -24.27
N GLU A 117 -6.25 3.95 -25.39
CA GLU A 117 -7.49 4.15 -26.15
C GLU A 117 -8.68 3.50 -25.43
N ILE A 118 -9.87 4.07 -25.62
CA ILE A 118 -11.11 3.50 -25.05
C ILE A 118 -11.38 2.13 -25.65
N ASN A 119 -11.73 1.16 -24.82
CA ASN A 119 -11.95 -0.24 -25.19
C ASN A 119 -10.70 -0.99 -25.66
N GLN A 120 -9.52 -0.53 -25.28
CA GLN A 120 -8.29 -1.22 -25.56
C GLN A 120 -7.51 -1.51 -24.28
N GLU A 121 -6.93 -2.68 -24.23
CA GLU A 121 -5.97 -3.08 -23.20
C GLU A 121 -4.64 -2.38 -23.45
N ILE A 122 -3.94 -2.03 -22.39
CA ILE A 122 -2.61 -1.41 -22.47
C ILE A 122 -1.68 -2.05 -21.45
N SER A 123 -0.43 -2.25 -21.86
CA SER A 123 0.66 -2.69 -20.98
C SER A 123 1.68 -1.57 -20.85
N ILE A 124 2.05 -1.27 -19.62
CA ILE A 124 3.06 -0.24 -19.30
C ILE A 124 4.13 -0.83 -18.40
N THR A 125 5.38 -0.46 -18.63
CA THR A 125 6.50 -0.82 -17.75
C THR A 125 6.92 0.41 -16.96
N LEU A 126 7.01 0.27 -15.63
CA LEU A 126 7.28 1.37 -14.71
C LEU A 126 8.75 1.36 -14.29
N ASP A 127 9.51 2.34 -14.78
CA ASP A 127 10.97 2.42 -14.63
C ASP A 127 11.44 3.42 -13.57
N LYS A 128 10.53 4.14 -12.93
CA LYS A 128 10.81 5.15 -11.88
C LYS A 128 10.10 4.83 -10.59
N GLU A 129 10.82 4.96 -9.49
CA GLU A 129 10.23 4.90 -8.15
C GLU A 129 9.30 6.08 -7.89
N GLY A 130 8.21 5.81 -7.20
CA GLY A 130 7.24 6.80 -6.77
C GLY A 130 5.81 6.35 -6.94
N VAL A 131 4.90 7.29 -6.78
CA VAL A 131 3.46 7.09 -6.88
C VAL A 131 2.97 7.60 -8.23
N TYR A 132 2.22 6.75 -8.91
CA TYR A 132 1.54 7.04 -10.17
C TYR A 132 0.03 7.04 -9.92
N VAL A 133 -0.63 8.14 -10.24
CA VAL A 133 -2.09 8.22 -10.21
C VAL A 133 -2.62 8.24 -11.65
N TYR A 134 -3.62 7.46 -11.92
CA TYR A 134 -4.24 7.33 -13.23
C TYR A 134 -5.77 7.27 -13.10
N ASN A 135 -6.47 7.54 -14.18
CA ASN A 135 -7.92 7.49 -14.23
C ASN A 135 -8.43 6.81 -15.50
N CYS A 136 -9.71 6.51 -15.49
CA CYS A 136 -10.47 6.22 -16.70
C CYS A 136 -11.03 7.53 -17.24
N THR A 137 -10.62 7.92 -18.45
CA THR A 137 -10.99 9.23 -19.03
C THR A 137 -12.51 9.44 -19.13
N PRO A 138 -13.32 8.48 -19.67
CA PRO A 138 -14.76 8.67 -19.74
C PRO A 138 -15.47 8.67 -18.37
N HIS A 139 -14.86 8.03 -17.36
CA HIS A 139 -15.46 7.93 -16.03
C HIS A 139 -14.74 8.76 -14.95
N ALA A 140 -13.94 9.74 -15.37
CA ALA A 140 -13.21 10.64 -14.45
C ALA A 140 -14.17 11.36 -13.47
N MET A 141 -15.33 11.80 -13.96
CA MET A 141 -16.36 12.45 -13.13
C MET A 141 -17.03 11.50 -12.12
N MET A 142 -16.89 10.20 -12.30
CA MET A 142 -17.37 9.16 -11.39
C MET A 142 -16.27 8.71 -10.42
N ALA A 143 -15.12 9.41 -10.42
CA ALA A 143 -13.95 9.12 -9.62
C ALA A 143 -13.34 7.73 -9.88
N MET A 144 -13.41 7.23 -11.13
CA MET A 144 -12.71 6.02 -11.52
C MET A 144 -11.21 6.31 -11.62
N VAL A 145 -10.52 6.13 -10.50
CA VAL A 145 -9.10 6.45 -10.28
C VAL A 145 -8.39 5.25 -9.67
N GLY A 146 -7.14 5.05 -10.04
CA GLY A 146 -6.27 4.04 -9.43
C GLY A 146 -4.90 4.61 -9.08
N VAL A 147 -4.18 3.89 -8.22
CA VAL A 147 -2.86 4.27 -7.72
C VAL A 147 -1.90 3.09 -7.82
N ILE A 148 -0.72 3.34 -8.39
CA ILE A 148 0.38 2.39 -8.39
C ILE A 148 1.53 3.03 -7.61
N GLN A 149 2.03 2.35 -6.59
CA GLN A 149 3.29 2.71 -5.94
C GLN A 149 4.39 1.79 -6.44
N VAL A 150 5.44 2.38 -7.02
CA VAL A 150 6.64 1.68 -7.49
C VAL A 150 7.76 1.92 -6.49
N GLY A 151 8.24 0.88 -5.82
CA GLY A 151 9.25 1.02 -4.78
C GLY A 151 8.88 2.05 -3.72
N GLU A 152 9.74 3.02 -3.45
CA GLU A 152 9.48 4.08 -2.48
C GLU A 152 8.60 5.21 -3.05
N ALA A 153 7.70 5.75 -2.23
CA ALA A 153 6.78 6.83 -2.61
C ALA A 153 7.49 8.21 -2.62
N THR A 154 8.46 8.38 -3.52
CA THR A 154 9.38 9.53 -3.55
C THR A 154 8.68 10.87 -3.80
N ASN A 155 7.54 10.87 -4.51
CA ASN A 155 6.77 12.04 -4.91
C ASN A 155 5.43 12.19 -4.16
N ILE A 156 5.30 11.60 -2.98
CA ILE A 156 4.02 11.59 -2.25
C ILE A 156 3.53 13.00 -1.86
N ASN A 157 4.43 13.94 -1.62
CA ASN A 157 4.06 15.31 -1.26
C ASN A 157 3.50 16.08 -2.46
N GLU A 158 4.09 15.88 -3.64
CA GLU A 158 3.62 16.42 -4.91
C GLU A 158 2.23 15.89 -5.25
N ILE A 159 2.01 14.58 -5.07
CA ILE A 159 0.70 13.95 -5.27
C ILE A 159 -0.35 14.53 -4.33
N LYS A 160 -0.04 14.71 -3.04
CA LYS A 160 -0.96 15.33 -2.08
C LYS A 160 -1.31 16.77 -2.44
N SER A 161 -0.34 17.54 -2.91
CA SER A 161 -0.56 18.91 -3.36
C SER A 161 -1.49 18.94 -4.58
N ALA A 162 -1.18 18.17 -5.62
CA ALA A 162 -1.98 18.08 -6.84
C ALA A 162 -3.42 17.59 -6.56
N ALA A 163 -3.59 16.63 -5.67
CA ALA A 163 -4.91 16.15 -5.25
C ALA A 163 -5.72 17.24 -4.51
N SER A 164 -5.06 18.09 -3.71
CA SER A 164 -5.70 19.22 -3.03
C SER A 164 -6.16 20.28 -4.02
N ASP A 165 -5.38 20.53 -5.07
CA ASP A 165 -5.70 21.50 -6.13
C ASP A 165 -6.89 21.03 -6.96
N LEU A 166 -6.95 19.72 -7.29
CA LEU A 166 -8.10 19.11 -7.96
C LEU A 166 -9.37 19.29 -7.12
N LYS A 167 -9.30 18.98 -5.82
CA LYS A 167 -10.43 19.15 -4.91
C LYS A 167 -10.94 20.58 -4.84
N SER A 168 -10.03 21.57 -4.79
CA SER A 168 -10.40 23.00 -4.76
C SER A 168 -11.11 23.43 -6.03
N THR A 169 -10.69 22.93 -7.19
CA THR A 169 -11.30 23.24 -8.50
C THR A 169 -12.74 22.71 -8.60
N PHE A 170 -13.03 21.54 -8.03
CA PHE A 170 -14.39 20.96 -8.04
C PHE A 170 -15.35 21.61 -7.03
N ILE A 171 -14.84 22.26 -5.97
CA ILE A 171 -15.71 22.89 -4.95
C ILE A 171 -16.08 24.34 -5.32
N MET A 172 -15.36 24.97 -6.22
CA MET A 172 -15.56 26.37 -6.61
C MET A 172 -16.45 26.58 -7.85
N ASN A 173 -17.06 25.54 -8.41
CA ASN A 173 -18.01 25.63 -9.52
C ASN A 173 -19.41 25.17 -9.05
#